data_4223c8b8807a472a58b316d0546ecb2d
#
_entry.id   4223c8b8807a472a58b316d0546ecb2d
#
_cell.length_a   1.000
_cell.length_b   1.000
_cell.length_c   1.000
_cell.angle_alpha   90.00
_cell.angle_beta   90.00
_cell.angle_gamma   90.00
#
_symmetry.space_group_name_H-M   'P 1'
#
loop_
_entity.id
_entity.type
_entity.pdbx_description
1 polymer ?
#
loop_
_entity_poly.entity_id
_entity_poly.type
_entity_poly.pdbx_seq_one_letter_code
_entity_poly.pdbx_strand_id
1 'polypeptide(L)'
;MAVSFGKGPSPLFRTVFHHEDISMAVVTSSLVSALRVGFQREFQDALSSAPSQWDRLSTRVPSSSAGNTYGWIGQFPKLREWSGDRSFKNIKEHGYSVMNNLYEATVDIPRTAVEDDDIGVYAPLFREMGYAAGTHPDEIVFGLLKNGMSGTCYDGKAFFAVDHPVYLNADGSGDAETVSNWLRPAAVDGTVTDGTPWFVLDVSRPLRPFIFQERTAPELQVITNPDNDYVFMKDKIPYGIRYRCNGGYGFWQQAVCSTQELNAANFAAALEAMQSFRADGGRPLGLGFGGEAGTMLVVPPSLQSAARRVVSAEQDPDGGSNIWYSAATLLVSHWLI
;
A
#
# COMPACT_ATOMS: atom_id res chain seq x y z
N MET A 1 34.06 76.27 69.65
CA MET A 1 33.58 74.87 69.60
C MET A 1 32.58 74.75 68.46
N ALA A 2 32.99 74.32 67.34
CA ALA A 2 32.09 74.04 66.24
C ALA A 2 32.69 72.92 65.42
N VAL A 3 31.97 71.80 65.34
CA VAL A 3 32.38 70.63 64.64
C VAL A 3 31.75 70.67 63.27
N SER A 4 32.58 70.65 62.22
CA SER A 4 32.20 70.57 60.83
C SER A 4 31.93 69.11 60.41
N PHE A 5 30.78 68.83 59.84
CA PHE A 5 30.44 67.56 59.18
C PHE A 5 30.59 67.69 57.66
N GLY A 6 31.59 67.01 57.10
CA GLY A 6 31.75 66.84 55.67
C GLY A 6 30.84 65.79 55.14
N LYS A 7 30.09 66.14 54.03
CA LYS A 7 29.33 65.18 53.22
C LYS A 7 30.27 64.56 52.17
N GLY A 8 30.41 63.24 52.23
CA GLY A 8 31.04 62.47 51.18
C GLY A 8 30.10 62.17 50.04
N PRO A 9 30.56 61.91 48.80
CA PRO A 9 29.77 61.70 47.67
C PRO A 9 29.19 60.30 47.64
N SER A 10 27.90 60.18 47.21
CA SER A 10 27.17 58.94 47.00
C SER A 10 27.79 58.06 45.90
N PRO A 11 27.76 56.73 46.03
CA PRO A 11 28.24 55.85 44.98
C PRO A 11 27.23 55.79 43.83
N LEU A 12 27.71 56.13 42.64
CA LEU A 12 27.01 55.90 41.38
C LEU A 12 26.77 54.38 41.19
N PHE A 13 25.51 54.01 41.15
CA PHE A 13 25.11 52.69 40.68
C PHE A 13 25.47 52.53 39.20
N ARG A 14 26.50 51.78 38.91
CA ARG A 14 26.89 51.34 37.58
C ARG A 14 25.99 50.14 37.24
N THR A 15 24.89 50.40 36.51
CA THR A 15 24.06 49.36 35.94
C THR A 15 24.90 48.64 34.88
N VAL A 16 25.36 47.45 35.20
CA VAL A 16 25.98 46.54 34.25
C VAL A 16 24.85 45.93 33.46
N PHE A 17 24.63 46.43 32.25
CA PHE A 17 23.83 45.72 31.25
C PHE A 17 24.59 44.43 30.87
N HIS A 18 24.12 43.31 31.34
CA HIS A 18 24.52 42.02 30.78
C HIS A 18 23.90 42.03 29.37
N HIS A 19 24.73 42.24 28.37
CA HIS A 19 24.41 41.75 27.02
C HIS A 19 24.43 40.22 27.17
N GLU A 20 23.24 39.61 27.18
CA GLU A 20 23.16 38.23 26.78
C GLU A 20 23.58 38.20 25.29
N ASP A 21 24.76 37.65 25.06
CA ASP A 21 25.19 37.30 23.71
C ASP A 21 24.16 36.35 23.14
N ILE A 22 23.21 36.88 22.35
CA ILE A 22 22.37 36.08 21.48
C ILE A 22 23.34 35.52 20.43
N SER A 23 23.90 34.36 20.73
CA SER A 23 24.67 33.58 19.78
C SER A 23 23.73 33.15 18.69
N MET A 24 23.65 33.94 17.60
CA MET A 24 22.99 33.49 16.39
C MET A 24 23.71 32.23 15.91
N ALA A 25 22.99 31.11 15.86
CA ALA A 25 23.52 29.85 15.39
C ALA A 25 23.91 29.97 13.91
N VAL A 26 25.18 29.96 13.59
CA VAL A 26 25.65 29.95 12.22
C VAL A 26 25.26 28.59 11.61
N VAL A 27 24.49 28.59 10.51
CA VAL A 27 24.11 27.36 9.80
C VAL A 27 25.34 26.72 9.19
N THR A 28 25.83 25.69 9.84
CA THR A 28 26.97 24.90 9.38
C THR A 28 26.51 23.55 8.84
N SER A 29 27.29 22.91 8.00
CA SER A 29 27.00 21.54 7.52
C SER A 29 26.88 20.52 8.66
N SER A 30 27.58 20.74 9.80
CA SER A 30 27.46 19.91 10.99
C SER A 30 26.11 20.07 11.68
N LEU A 31 25.57 21.30 11.78
CA LEU A 31 24.26 21.57 12.32
C LEU A 31 23.18 20.93 11.43
N VAL A 32 23.24 21.15 10.12
CA VAL A 32 22.29 20.52 9.18
C VAL A 32 22.34 18.98 9.24
N SER A 33 23.54 18.42 9.42
CA SER A 33 23.72 16.98 9.59
C SER A 33 23.10 16.46 10.91
N ALA A 34 23.22 17.21 12.01
CA ALA A 34 22.58 16.86 13.28
C ALA A 34 21.05 16.89 13.19
N LEU A 35 20.50 17.90 12.54
CA LEU A 35 19.06 18.03 12.27
C LEU A 35 18.56 16.89 11.41
N ARG A 36 19.32 16.51 10.38
CA ARG A 36 19.02 15.34 9.56
C ARG A 36 18.77 14.10 10.42
N VAL A 37 19.61 13.84 11.41
CA VAL A 37 19.48 12.67 12.29
C VAL A 37 18.15 12.73 13.06
N GLY A 38 17.80 13.90 13.61
CA GLY A 38 16.52 14.11 14.30
C GLY A 38 15.31 13.87 13.38
N PHE A 39 15.28 14.53 12.24
CA PHE A 39 14.19 14.40 11.27
C PHE A 39 14.11 13.00 10.63
N GLN A 40 15.25 12.36 10.41
CA GLN A 40 15.29 10.98 9.92
C GLN A 40 14.68 10.02 10.94
N ARG A 41 14.87 10.25 12.23
CA ARG A 41 14.24 9.46 13.29
C ARG A 41 12.73 9.64 13.28
N GLU A 42 12.25 10.89 13.28
CA GLU A 42 10.80 11.20 13.21
C GLU A 42 10.13 10.56 11.98
N PHE A 43 10.79 10.67 10.84
CA PHE A 43 10.34 10.03 9.60
C PHE A 43 10.28 8.51 9.73
N GLN A 44 11.36 7.87 10.26
CA GLN A 44 11.45 6.42 10.35
C GLN A 44 10.47 5.83 11.36
N ASP A 45 10.26 6.51 12.49
CA ASP A 45 9.29 6.11 13.51
C ASP A 45 7.86 6.15 12.93
N ALA A 46 7.51 7.19 12.18
CA ALA A 46 6.22 7.32 11.53
C ALA A 46 6.04 6.31 10.37
N LEU A 47 7.08 6.11 9.55
CA LEU A 47 7.08 5.12 8.46
C LEU A 47 6.79 3.70 9.01
N SER A 48 7.44 3.33 10.11
CA SER A 48 7.30 1.99 10.69
C SER A 48 5.98 1.78 11.44
N SER A 49 5.36 2.86 11.94
CA SER A 49 4.09 2.82 12.66
C SER A 49 2.87 3.10 11.78
N ALA A 50 3.06 3.44 10.52
CA ALA A 50 1.96 3.70 9.60
C ALA A 50 1.04 2.47 9.45
N PRO A 51 -0.28 2.62 9.64
CA PRO A 51 -1.22 1.52 9.54
C PRO A 51 -1.42 1.14 8.08
N SER A 52 -0.71 0.13 7.60
CA SER A 52 -0.82 -0.36 6.23
C SER A 52 -1.42 -1.75 6.18
N GLN A 53 -2.10 -2.08 5.07
CA GLN A 53 -2.86 -3.32 4.88
C GLN A 53 -2.52 -4.03 3.56
N TRP A 54 -1.69 -3.43 2.72
CA TRP A 54 -1.32 -3.97 1.41
C TRP A 54 -0.70 -5.37 1.49
N ASP A 55 0.06 -5.65 2.54
CA ASP A 55 0.73 -6.91 2.78
C ASP A 55 -0.26 -8.07 2.98
N ARG A 56 -1.49 -7.78 3.39
CA ARG A 56 -2.57 -8.77 3.50
C ARG A 56 -3.08 -9.24 2.14
N LEU A 57 -2.99 -8.41 1.11
CA LEU A 57 -3.52 -8.64 -0.24
C LEU A 57 -2.45 -8.98 -1.26
N SER A 58 -1.19 -8.65 -1.00
CA SER A 58 -0.11 -8.76 -1.97
C SER A 58 1.10 -9.54 -1.45
N THR A 59 1.85 -10.09 -2.38
CA THR A 59 3.16 -10.69 -2.13
C THR A 59 4.23 -9.66 -2.42
N ARG A 60 5.08 -9.36 -1.42
CA ARG A 60 6.25 -8.48 -1.62
C ARG A 60 7.32 -9.21 -2.41
N VAL A 61 7.76 -8.62 -3.52
CA VAL A 61 8.84 -9.13 -4.36
C VAL A 61 9.94 -8.08 -4.46
N PRO A 62 11.18 -8.40 -4.05
CA PRO A 62 12.30 -7.49 -4.25
C PRO A 62 12.64 -7.37 -5.73
N SER A 63 13.06 -6.17 -6.14
CA SER A 63 13.49 -5.88 -7.51
C SER A 63 14.90 -5.33 -7.54
N SER A 64 15.71 -5.79 -8.51
CA SER A 64 17.08 -5.30 -8.73
C SER A 64 17.24 -4.56 -10.07
N SER A 65 16.19 -4.55 -10.91
CA SER A 65 16.22 -3.98 -12.27
C SER A 65 15.19 -2.86 -12.45
N ALA A 66 15.06 -2.31 -13.64
CA ALA A 66 14.04 -1.30 -13.96
C ALA A 66 12.61 -1.86 -13.83
N GLY A 67 12.44 -3.14 -14.08
CA GLY A 67 11.20 -3.89 -13.89
C GLY A 67 11.50 -5.39 -13.81
N ASN A 68 10.56 -6.15 -13.28
CA ASN A 68 10.66 -7.61 -13.23
C ASN A 68 9.64 -8.22 -14.19
N THR A 69 10.03 -9.31 -14.86
CA THR A 69 9.13 -10.12 -15.67
C THR A 69 8.80 -11.41 -14.96
N TYR A 70 7.53 -11.68 -14.77
CA TYR A 70 7.00 -12.81 -14.00
C TYR A 70 6.51 -13.91 -14.94
N GLY A 71 7.41 -14.67 -15.54
CA GLY A 71 7.09 -15.76 -16.48
C GLY A 71 6.36 -16.96 -15.83
N TRP A 72 6.34 -17.02 -14.49
CA TRP A 72 5.69 -18.10 -13.73
C TRP A 72 4.22 -17.81 -13.37
N ILE A 73 3.74 -16.58 -13.54
CA ILE A 73 2.33 -16.25 -13.29
C ILE A 73 1.46 -17.01 -14.32
N GLY A 74 0.34 -17.53 -13.83
CA GLY A 74 -0.56 -18.39 -14.62
C GLY A 74 -0.23 -19.88 -14.51
N GLN A 75 0.87 -20.23 -13.85
CA GLN A 75 1.23 -21.64 -13.63
C GLN A 75 1.01 -22.01 -12.17
N PHE A 76 0.10 -22.97 -11.93
CA PHE A 76 -0.09 -23.57 -10.60
C PHE A 76 0.72 -24.87 -10.53
N PRO A 77 1.89 -24.91 -9.85
CA PRO A 77 2.72 -26.11 -9.76
C PRO A 77 1.93 -27.30 -9.16
N LYS A 78 2.12 -28.48 -9.72
CA LYS A 78 1.49 -29.71 -9.26
C LYS A 78 2.56 -30.80 -9.09
N LEU A 79 2.51 -31.49 -7.97
CA LEU A 79 3.22 -32.76 -7.83
C LEU A 79 2.48 -33.82 -8.64
N ARG A 80 3.21 -34.66 -9.36
CA ARG A 80 2.72 -35.84 -10.04
C ARG A 80 3.56 -37.02 -9.62
N GLU A 81 3.01 -38.22 -9.74
CA GLU A 81 3.79 -39.43 -9.60
C GLU A 81 4.91 -39.43 -10.67
N TRP A 82 6.11 -39.74 -10.21
CA TRP A 82 7.25 -39.80 -11.11
C TRP A 82 7.26 -41.17 -11.82
N SER A 83 6.69 -41.20 -13.02
CA SER A 83 6.77 -42.31 -13.94
C SER A 83 7.48 -41.86 -15.22
N GLY A 84 8.75 -42.23 -15.41
CA GLY A 84 9.54 -41.84 -16.57
C GLY A 84 10.27 -40.48 -16.44
N ASP A 85 10.44 -39.75 -17.53
CA ASP A 85 11.18 -38.49 -17.53
C ASP A 85 10.42 -37.31 -16.89
N ARG A 86 11.16 -36.29 -16.40
CA ARG A 86 10.58 -35.06 -15.92
C ARG A 86 9.90 -34.31 -17.07
N SER A 87 8.61 -33.98 -16.94
CA SER A 87 7.99 -33.06 -17.88
C SER A 87 8.28 -31.62 -17.46
N PHE A 88 8.91 -30.90 -18.36
CA PHE A 88 9.15 -29.46 -18.21
C PHE A 88 7.89 -28.73 -18.71
N LYS A 89 7.31 -27.86 -17.87
CA LYS A 89 6.39 -26.85 -18.38
C LYS A 89 7.22 -25.71 -18.92
N ASN A 90 7.08 -25.39 -20.20
CA ASN A 90 7.71 -24.21 -20.76
C ASN A 90 7.12 -22.97 -20.09
N ILE A 91 7.98 -22.14 -19.49
CA ILE A 91 7.62 -20.79 -19.08
C ILE A 91 7.25 -20.05 -20.36
N LYS A 92 6.01 -19.56 -20.47
CA LYS A 92 5.56 -18.84 -21.66
C LYS A 92 6.51 -17.66 -21.90
N GLU A 93 6.95 -17.46 -23.15
CA GLU A 93 7.84 -16.36 -23.55
C GLU A 93 7.28 -14.97 -23.29
N HIS A 94 5.97 -14.86 -23.06
CA HIS A 94 5.27 -13.62 -22.77
C HIS A 94 5.01 -13.56 -21.26
N GLY A 95 6.03 -13.13 -20.52
CA GLY A 95 5.88 -12.90 -19.08
C GLY A 95 5.15 -11.58 -18.78
N TYR A 96 4.31 -11.60 -17.76
CA TYR A 96 3.73 -10.37 -17.20
C TYR A 96 4.84 -9.52 -16.58
N SER A 97 4.97 -8.25 -17.00
CA SER A 97 6.05 -7.37 -16.56
C SER A 97 5.52 -6.22 -15.72
N VAL A 98 6.17 -5.96 -14.60
CA VAL A 98 5.89 -4.80 -13.72
C VAL A 98 7.11 -3.89 -13.71
N MET A 99 6.96 -2.65 -14.17
CA MET A 99 8.02 -1.64 -14.17
C MET A 99 8.01 -0.87 -12.85
N ASN A 100 9.20 -0.58 -12.29
CA ASN A 100 9.31 0.23 -11.08
C ASN A 100 9.12 1.72 -11.39
N ASN A 101 8.18 2.35 -10.70
CA ASN A 101 8.01 3.79 -10.75
C ASN A 101 8.91 4.47 -9.70
N LEU A 102 9.25 5.72 -9.95
CA LEU A 102 9.95 6.57 -9.01
C LEU A 102 8.94 7.54 -8.38
N TYR A 103 8.87 7.53 -7.05
CA TYR A 103 8.06 8.43 -6.26
C TYR A 103 8.97 9.33 -5.42
N GLU A 104 8.53 10.56 -5.22
CA GLU A 104 9.24 11.55 -4.43
C GLU A 104 8.25 12.42 -3.66
N ALA A 105 8.73 12.98 -2.55
CA ALA A 105 8.08 14.09 -1.85
C ALA A 105 9.19 14.97 -1.28
N THR A 106 9.13 16.27 -1.52
CA THR A 106 10.17 17.21 -1.12
C THR A 106 9.59 18.33 -0.27
N VAL A 107 10.31 18.69 0.78
CA VAL A 107 10.00 19.79 1.70
C VAL A 107 11.22 20.67 1.86
N ASP A 108 11.02 21.98 1.78
CA ASP A 108 12.07 22.98 1.98
C ASP A 108 11.94 23.62 3.38
N ILE A 109 13.00 23.58 4.15
CA ILE A 109 13.10 24.32 5.43
C ILE A 109 13.83 25.63 5.18
N PRO A 110 13.24 26.81 5.52
CA PRO A 110 13.95 28.08 5.44
C PRO A 110 15.22 28.06 6.30
N ARG A 111 16.30 28.60 5.78
CA ARG A 111 17.56 28.70 6.49
C ARG A 111 17.42 29.54 7.76
N THR A 112 16.62 30.61 7.72
CA THR A 112 16.30 31.46 8.88
C THR A 112 15.66 30.69 10.03
N ALA A 113 14.78 29.70 9.74
CA ALA A 113 14.19 28.86 10.79
C ALA A 113 15.23 27.98 11.51
N VAL A 114 16.32 27.63 10.82
CA VAL A 114 17.45 26.93 11.42
C VAL A 114 18.32 27.88 12.25
N GLU A 115 18.50 29.11 11.82
CA GLU A 115 19.25 30.16 12.53
C GLU A 115 18.53 30.61 13.81
N ASP A 116 17.20 30.64 13.78
CA ASP A 116 16.35 31.07 14.90
C ASP A 116 16.01 29.90 15.88
N ASP A 117 16.54 28.70 15.64
CA ASP A 117 16.27 27.45 16.43
C ASP A 117 14.79 27.07 16.47
N ASP A 118 14.01 27.50 15.46
CA ASP A 118 12.58 27.19 15.33
C ASP A 118 12.34 25.85 14.59
N ILE A 119 13.18 24.87 14.92
CA ILE A 119 13.24 23.59 14.19
C ILE A 119 12.16 22.61 14.68
N GLY A 120 11.73 22.76 15.93
CA GLY A 120 10.73 21.90 16.55
C GLY A 120 9.39 21.88 15.83
N VAL A 121 9.01 22.97 15.15
CA VAL A 121 7.76 23.07 14.38
C VAL A 121 7.75 22.21 13.13
N TYR A 122 8.89 21.73 12.64
CA TYR A 122 8.98 20.90 11.45
C TYR A 122 8.93 19.38 11.75
N ALA A 123 9.14 18.95 12.98
CA ALA A 123 9.08 17.53 13.34
C ALA A 123 7.74 16.85 12.95
N PRO A 124 6.55 17.47 13.15
CA PRO A 124 5.27 16.91 12.68
C PRO A 124 5.22 16.70 11.19
N LEU A 125 5.85 17.56 10.39
CA LEU A 125 5.88 17.45 8.94
C LEU A 125 6.67 16.21 8.49
N PHE A 126 7.81 15.92 9.12
CA PHE A 126 8.57 14.71 8.83
C PHE A 126 7.86 13.43 9.26
N ARG A 127 7.06 13.48 10.34
CA ARG A 127 6.17 12.37 10.71
C ARG A 127 5.11 12.14 9.64
N GLU A 128 4.50 13.21 9.13
CA GLU A 128 3.50 13.11 8.05
C GLU A 128 4.11 12.56 6.76
N MET A 129 5.33 12.98 6.41
CA MET A 129 6.08 12.40 5.30
C MET A 129 6.36 10.91 5.50
N GLY A 130 6.73 10.50 6.71
CA GLY A 130 6.94 9.10 7.06
C GLY A 130 5.65 8.28 6.98
N TYR A 131 4.56 8.81 7.49
CA TYR A 131 3.23 8.21 7.41
C TYR A 131 2.78 8.03 5.95
N ALA A 132 2.88 9.07 5.13
CA ALA A 132 2.55 9.03 3.72
C ALA A 132 3.37 7.99 2.96
N ALA A 133 4.69 7.91 3.23
CA ALA A 133 5.55 6.90 2.63
C ALA A 133 5.18 5.48 3.07
N GLY A 134 4.73 5.28 4.32
CA GLY A 134 4.31 4.00 4.87
C GLY A 134 2.97 3.50 4.34
N THR A 135 2.05 4.43 4.02
CA THR A 135 0.72 4.11 3.46
C THR A 135 0.70 4.08 1.93
N HIS A 136 1.74 4.58 1.25
CA HIS A 136 1.81 4.60 -0.20
C HIS A 136 1.67 3.20 -0.87
N PRO A 137 2.21 2.09 -0.32
CA PRO A 137 1.94 0.76 -0.85
C PRO A 137 0.45 0.39 -0.85
N ASP A 138 -0.33 0.87 0.13
CA ASP A 138 -1.78 0.66 0.16
C ASP A 138 -2.45 1.35 -1.03
N GLU A 139 -2.08 2.60 -1.32
CA GLU A 139 -2.58 3.34 -2.48
C GLU A 139 -2.35 2.56 -3.78
N ILE A 140 -1.15 1.98 -3.96
CA ILE A 140 -0.82 1.17 -5.13
C ILE A 140 -1.67 -0.10 -5.19
N VAL A 141 -1.71 -0.90 -4.13
CA VAL A 141 -2.36 -2.22 -4.13
C VAL A 141 -3.89 -2.10 -4.19
N PHE A 142 -4.49 -1.18 -3.43
CA PHE A 142 -5.93 -0.92 -3.53
C PHE A 142 -6.30 -0.22 -4.84
N GLY A 143 -5.38 0.57 -5.40
CA GLY A 143 -5.51 1.12 -6.74
C GLY A 143 -5.58 0.03 -7.81
N LEU A 144 -4.77 -1.03 -7.72
CA LEU A 144 -4.89 -2.20 -8.59
C LEU A 144 -6.24 -2.89 -8.42
N LEU A 145 -6.71 -3.07 -7.19
CA LEU A 145 -8.00 -3.68 -6.90
C LEU A 145 -9.15 -2.86 -7.51
N LYS A 146 -9.15 -1.54 -7.33
CA LYS A 146 -10.14 -0.60 -7.89
C LYS A 146 -10.15 -0.62 -9.42
N ASN A 147 -8.97 -0.67 -10.04
CA ASN A 147 -8.79 -0.65 -11.49
C ASN A 147 -8.79 -2.04 -12.12
N GLY A 148 -9.07 -3.10 -11.37
CA GLY A 148 -8.98 -4.47 -11.83
C GLY A 148 -9.91 -4.83 -13.00
N MET A 149 -11.00 -4.08 -13.20
CA MET A 149 -11.93 -4.23 -14.33
C MET A 149 -11.38 -3.70 -15.65
N SER A 150 -10.27 -2.95 -15.63
CA SER A 150 -9.61 -2.40 -16.84
C SER A 150 -8.14 -2.78 -16.92
N GLY A 151 -7.49 -3.08 -15.79
CA GLY A 151 -6.07 -3.41 -15.72
C GLY A 151 -5.78 -4.82 -16.24
N THR A 152 -4.92 -4.94 -17.24
CA THR A 152 -4.60 -6.20 -17.90
C THR A 152 -3.73 -7.09 -17.02
N CYS A 153 -4.06 -8.36 -16.90
CA CYS A 153 -3.26 -9.38 -16.22
C CYS A 153 -2.51 -10.32 -17.20
N TYR A 154 -1.90 -11.36 -16.68
CA TYR A 154 -0.97 -12.23 -17.41
C TYR A 154 -1.59 -13.00 -18.61
N ASP A 155 -2.91 -13.18 -18.65
CA ASP A 155 -3.64 -13.87 -19.73
C ASP A 155 -4.12 -12.91 -20.83
N GLY A 156 -3.81 -11.62 -20.70
CA GLY A 156 -4.19 -10.58 -21.64
C GLY A 156 -5.61 -10.03 -21.46
N LYS A 157 -6.34 -10.53 -20.46
CA LYS A 157 -7.65 -10.01 -20.06
C LYS A 157 -7.51 -9.01 -18.92
N ALA A 158 -8.58 -8.27 -18.63
CA ALA A 158 -8.64 -7.50 -17.38
C ALA A 158 -8.57 -8.45 -16.18
N PHE A 159 -8.04 -7.97 -15.04
CA PHE A 159 -7.90 -8.81 -13.84
C PHE A 159 -9.27 -9.30 -13.31
N PHE A 160 -10.30 -8.47 -13.42
CA PHE A 160 -11.70 -8.90 -13.28
C PHE A 160 -12.35 -8.88 -14.65
N ALA A 161 -12.66 -10.05 -15.17
CA ALA A 161 -13.26 -10.23 -16.48
C ALA A 161 -14.31 -11.35 -16.44
N VAL A 162 -15.15 -11.37 -17.45
CA VAL A 162 -16.19 -12.41 -17.60
C VAL A 162 -15.73 -13.57 -18.48
N ASP A 163 -14.53 -13.48 -19.06
CA ASP A 163 -14.07 -14.35 -20.15
C ASP A 163 -12.59 -14.77 -20.02
N HIS A 164 -12.12 -15.06 -18.81
CA HIS A 164 -10.78 -15.63 -18.61
C HIS A 164 -10.65 -17.00 -19.24
N PRO A 165 -9.60 -17.27 -20.02
CA PRO A 165 -9.39 -18.59 -20.61
C PRO A 165 -8.82 -19.57 -19.58
N VAL A 166 -9.45 -20.74 -19.47
CA VAL A 166 -8.92 -21.92 -18.76
C VAL A 166 -8.80 -23.06 -19.76
N TYR A 167 -7.56 -23.50 -20.03
CA TYR A 167 -7.30 -24.49 -21.05
C TYR A 167 -7.54 -25.91 -20.58
N LEU A 168 -8.03 -26.76 -21.49
CA LEU A 168 -8.29 -28.18 -21.20
C LEU A 168 -6.99 -28.94 -20.95
N ASN A 169 -5.89 -28.55 -21.59
CA ASN A 169 -4.58 -29.17 -21.39
C ASN A 169 -3.77 -28.46 -20.30
N ALA A 170 -3.05 -29.23 -19.51
CA ALA A 170 -2.25 -28.70 -18.40
C ALA A 170 -1.02 -27.86 -18.83
N ASP A 171 -0.66 -27.88 -20.11
CA ASP A 171 0.40 -27.07 -20.71
C ASP A 171 -0.10 -25.70 -21.22
N GLY A 172 -1.42 -25.43 -21.09
CA GLY A 172 -2.05 -24.21 -21.56
C GLY A 172 -2.32 -24.21 -23.05
N SER A 173 -2.45 -25.40 -23.66
CA SER A 173 -2.85 -25.61 -25.06
C SER A 173 -4.24 -26.23 -25.16
N GLY A 174 -4.75 -26.35 -26.40
CA GLY A 174 -6.06 -26.90 -26.70
C GLY A 174 -7.17 -25.87 -26.56
N ASP A 175 -8.41 -26.34 -26.53
CA ASP A 175 -9.59 -25.52 -26.38
C ASP A 175 -9.61 -24.91 -24.97
N ALA A 176 -10.12 -23.68 -24.86
CA ALA A 176 -10.27 -22.98 -23.60
C ALA A 176 -11.75 -22.83 -23.24
N GLU A 177 -12.07 -23.11 -22.00
CA GLU A 177 -13.34 -22.69 -21.38
C GLU A 177 -13.20 -21.25 -20.89
N THR A 178 -14.28 -20.48 -21.00
CA THR A 178 -14.34 -19.12 -20.44
C THR A 178 -14.85 -19.16 -19.00
N VAL A 179 -14.13 -18.51 -18.11
CA VAL A 179 -14.45 -18.43 -16.67
C VAL A 179 -14.54 -16.98 -16.25
N SER A 180 -15.60 -16.64 -15.52
CA SER A 180 -15.81 -15.29 -14.98
C SER A 180 -15.35 -15.22 -13.53
N ASN A 181 -14.57 -14.20 -13.20
CA ASN A 181 -14.32 -13.76 -11.83
C ASN A 181 -14.95 -12.37 -11.53
N TRP A 182 -15.80 -11.89 -12.43
CA TRP A 182 -16.58 -10.67 -12.26
C TRP A 182 -18.09 -10.98 -12.33
N LEU A 183 -18.75 -10.90 -11.17
CA LEU A 183 -20.17 -11.15 -11.01
C LEU A 183 -20.95 -9.85 -11.15
N ARG A 184 -21.71 -9.75 -12.23
CA ARG A 184 -22.48 -8.54 -12.57
C ARG A 184 -23.98 -8.76 -12.31
N PRO A 185 -24.76 -7.69 -12.04
CA PRO A 185 -26.21 -7.78 -12.01
C PRO A 185 -26.78 -8.33 -13.33
N ALA A 186 -27.93 -8.97 -13.24
CA ALA A 186 -28.65 -9.36 -14.44
C ALA A 186 -29.04 -8.12 -15.27
N ALA A 187 -29.00 -8.26 -16.58
CA ALA A 187 -29.47 -7.20 -17.48
C ALA A 187 -30.98 -6.98 -17.31
N VAL A 188 -31.38 -5.72 -17.19
CA VAL A 188 -32.77 -5.29 -17.25
C VAL A 188 -32.93 -4.52 -18.56
N ASP A 189 -33.86 -4.96 -19.39
CA ASP A 189 -34.10 -4.41 -20.73
C ASP A 189 -32.81 -4.34 -21.59
N GLY A 190 -31.96 -5.36 -21.46
CA GLY A 190 -30.67 -5.46 -22.17
C GLY A 190 -29.57 -4.56 -21.61
N THR A 191 -29.81 -3.81 -20.53
CA THR A 191 -28.83 -2.94 -19.88
C THR A 191 -28.38 -3.55 -18.56
N VAL A 192 -27.06 -3.66 -18.36
CA VAL A 192 -26.44 -4.02 -17.06
C VAL A 192 -26.04 -2.75 -16.34
N THR A 193 -26.60 -2.55 -15.15
CA THR A 193 -26.22 -1.43 -14.27
C THR A 193 -25.40 -1.96 -13.11
N ASP A 194 -24.10 -1.69 -13.16
CA ASP A 194 -23.18 -2.11 -12.11
C ASP A 194 -23.39 -1.28 -10.83
N GLY A 195 -23.45 -1.96 -9.70
CA GLY A 195 -23.45 -1.32 -8.38
C GLY A 195 -22.04 -1.03 -7.88
N THR A 196 -21.94 -0.64 -6.61
CA THR A 196 -20.65 -0.43 -5.94
C THR A 196 -19.87 -1.75 -5.85
N PRO A 197 -18.64 -1.82 -6.36
CA PRO A 197 -17.86 -3.06 -6.36
C PRO A 197 -17.43 -3.47 -4.94
N TRP A 198 -17.45 -4.77 -4.71
CA TRP A 198 -16.89 -5.44 -3.55
C TRP A 198 -16.17 -6.71 -3.98
N PHE A 199 -15.26 -7.20 -3.15
CA PHE A 199 -14.32 -8.22 -3.58
C PHE A 199 -14.20 -9.34 -2.54
N VAL A 200 -14.13 -10.58 -3.03
CA VAL A 200 -13.74 -11.75 -2.25
C VAL A 200 -12.35 -12.18 -2.71
N LEU A 201 -11.40 -12.25 -1.79
CA LEU A 201 -10.01 -12.60 -2.08
C LEU A 201 -9.59 -13.83 -1.29
N ASP A 202 -8.88 -14.76 -1.94
CA ASP A 202 -8.18 -15.85 -1.27
C ASP A 202 -6.73 -15.43 -1.01
N VAL A 203 -6.38 -15.30 0.27
CA VAL A 203 -5.05 -14.94 0.76
C VAL A 203 -4.39 -16.06 1.57
N SER A 204 -4.94 -17.27 1.49
CA SER A 204 -4.45 -18.45 2.21
C SER A 204 -3.11 -18.96 1.67
N ARG A 205 -2.76 -18.59 0.45
CA ARG A 205 -1.56 -19.08 -0.24
C ARG A 205 -0.36 -18.17 -0.03
N PRO A 206 0.87 -18.69 -0.15
CA PRO A 206 2.09 -17.88 -0.10
C PRO A 206 2.13 -16.79 -1.18
N LEU A 207 1.59 -17.09 -2.38
CA LEU A 207 1.39 -16.09 -3.44
C LEU A 207 -0.03 -15.56 -3.32
N ARG A 208 -0.15 -14.26 -3.13
CA ARG A 208 -1.41 -13.54 -2.96
C ARG A 208 -1.90 -12.96 -4.29
N PRO A 209 -3.17 -12.49 -4.36
CA PRO A 209 -3.76 -11.98 -5.60
C PRO A 209 -2.97 -10.87 -6.28
N PHE A 210 -2.24 -10.07 -5.50
CA PHE A 210 -1.43 -8.95 -6.02
C PHE A 210 0.04 -9.15 -5.74
N ILE A 211 0.88 -8.48 -6.52
CA ILE A 211 2.32 -8.38 -6.33
C ILE A 211 2.63 -6.93 -5.97
N PHE A 212 3.37 -6.73 -4.89
CA PHE A 212 4.00 -5.47 -4.58
C PHE A 212 5.50 -5.61 -4.81
N GLN A 213 6.02 -4.88 -5.79
CA GLN A 213 7.41 -4.91 -6.20
C GLN A 213 8.14 -3.72 -5.61
N GLU A 214 9.17 -3.97 -4.81
CA GLU A 214 9.96 -2.93 -4.18
C GLU A 214 11.42 -3.01 -4.66
N ARG A 215 11.92 -1.89 -5.20
CA ARG A 215 13.32 -1.77 -5.61
C ARG A 215 14.18 -1.02 -4.61
N THR A 216 13.68 0.12 -4.13
CA THR A 216 14.36 0.97 -3.15
C THR A 216 13.32 1.41 -2.13
N ALA A 217 13.54 1.07 -0.87
CA ALA A 217 12.69 1.50 0.23
C ALA A 217 12.67 3.05 0.35
N PRO A 218 11.65 3.63 1.00
CA PRO A 218 11.61 5.07 1.23
C PRO A 218 12.82 5.52 2.06
N GLU A 219 13.56 6.50 1.55
CA GLU A 219 14.74 7.05 2.20
C GLU A 219 14.66 8.57 2.22
N LEU A 220 14.85 9.17 3.41
CA LEU A 220 14.93 10.61 3.55
C LEU A 220 16.34 11.07 3.17
N GLN A 221 16.41 11.96 2.19
CA GLN A 221 17.63 12.59 1.68
C GLN A 221 17.63 14.08 1.98
N VAL A 222 18.81 14.67 2.14
CA VAL A 222 18.97 16.11 2.41
C VAL A 222 20.24 16.63 1.76
N ILE A 223 20.21 17.87 1.30
CA ILE A 223 21.41 18.60 0.89
C ILE A 223 21.99 19.25 2.14
N THR A 224 23.08 18.69 2.66
CA THR A 224 23.74 19.15 3.91
C THR A 224 24.78 20.25 3.70
N ASN A 225 25.19 20.53 2.44
CA ASN A 225 26.15 21.58 2.12
C ASN A 225 25.41 22.92 1.94
N PRO A 226 25.60 23.90 2.84
CA PRO A 226 24.97 25.23 2.74
C PRO A 226 25.47 26.03 1.54
N ASP A 227 26.65 25.69 0.98
CA ASP A 227 27.22 26.36 -0.20
C ASP A 227 26.71 25.74 -1.53
N ASN A 228 25.75 24.80 -1.45
CA ASN A 228 25.13 24.22 -2.66
C ASN A 228 24.32 25.32 -3.38
N ASP A 229 24.40 25.32 -4.72
CA ASP A 229 23.71 26.30 -5.58
C ASP A 229 22.20 26.44 -5.24
N TYR A 230 21.53 25.32 -4.93
CA TYR A 230 20.11 25.36 -4.57
C TYR A 230 19.88 26.11 -3.25
N VAL A 231 20.68 25.79 -2.21
CA VAL A 231 20.59 26.42 -0.90
C VAL A 231 20.92 27.90 -1.01
N PHE A 232 21.98 28.26 -1.76
CA PHE A 232 22.39 29.63 -2.01
C PHE A 232 21.29 30.44 -2.74
N MET A 233 20.70 29.88 -3.80
CA MET A 233 19.70 30.59 -4.60
C MET A 233 18.33 30.68 -3.97
N LYS A 234 17.97 29.75 -3.10
CA LYS A 234 16.63 29.66 -2.51
C LYS A 234 16.56 30.02 -1.03
N ASP A 235 17.71 30.11 -0.37
CA ASP A 235 17.84 30.27 1.08
C ASP A 235 17.03 29.23 1.88
N LYS A 236 17.04 27.98 1.39
CA LYS A 236 16.29 26.85 1.93
C LYS A 236 17.11 25.57 1.90
N ILE A 237 16.86 24.70 2.86
CA ILE A 237 17.47 23.38 2.97
C ILE A 237 16.42 22.35 2.51
N PRO A 238 16.60 21.69 1.34
CA PRO A 238 15.66 20.71 0.85
C PRO A 238 15.85 19.34 1.53
N TYR A 239 14.74 18.78 1.97
CA TYR A 239 14.61 17.40 2.42
C TYR A 239 13.67 16.68 1.46
N GLY A 240 14.07 15.52 0.97
CA GLY A 240 13.27 14.76 0.02
C GLY A 240 13.22 13.29 0.35
N ILE A 241 12.09 12.65 0.05
CA ILE A 241 11.96 11.20 0.04
C ILE A 241 12.20 10.72 -1.37
N ARG A 242 12.87 9.59 -1.49
CA ARG A 242 13.02 8.85 -2.73
C ARG A 242 12.57 7.42 -2.52
N TYR A 243 11.56 6.96 -3.28
CA TYR A 243 10.99 5.63 -3.19
C TYR A 243 10.82 5.02 -4.59
N ARG A 244 11.24 3.77 -4.79
CA ARG A 244 11.06 3.07 -6.05
C ARG A 244 10.33 1.76 -5.83
N CYS A 245 9.09 1.70 -6.29
CA CYS A 245 8.22 0.54 -6.17
C CYS A 245 7.18 0.53 -7.28
N ASN A 246 6.42 -0.52 -7.40
CA ASN A 246 5.17 -0.59 -8.13
C ASN A 246 4.38 -1.83 -7.72
N GLY A 247 3.12 -1.92 -8.15
CA GLY A 247 2.27 -3.08 -7.99
C GLY A 247 1.90 -3.74 -9.30
N GLY A 248 1.48 -4.98 -9.23
CA GLY A 248 1.01 -5.75 -10.39
C GLY A 248 0.00 -6.81 -9.99
N TYR A 249 -0.69 -7.33 -11.00
CA TYR A 249 -1.66 -8.40 -10.82
C TYR A 249 -0.95 -9.75 -10.70
N GLY A 250 -1.41 -10.57 -9.76
CA GLY A 250 -0.99 -11.96 -9.61
C GLY A 250 -1.97 -12.91 -10.29
N PHE A 251 -2.51 -13.86 -9.53
CA PHE A 251 -3.46 -14.84 -10.03
C PHE A 251 -4.90 -14.33 -9.91
N TRP A 252 -5.58 -14.10 -11.03
CA TRP A 252 -6.96 -13.66 -11.06
C TRP A 252 -7.91 -14.67 -10.36
N GLN A 253 -7.58 -15.95 -10.38
CA GLN A 253 -8.36 -17.00 -9.72
C GLN A 253 -8.46 -16.82 -8.19
N GLN A 254 -7.56 -16.07 -7.59
CA GLN A 254 -7.59 -15.77 -6.15
C GLN A 254 -8.46 -14.56 -5.80
N ALA A 255 -9.18 -14.01 -6.79
CA ALA A 255 -9.99 -12.82 -6.60
C ALA A 255 -11.30 -12.91 -7.37
N VAL A 256 -12.40 -12.57 -6.74
CA VAL A 256 -13.73 -12.40 -7.36
C VAL A 256 -14.19 -10.98 -7.04
N CYS A 257 -14.61 -10.25 -8.07
CA CYS A 257 -15.29 -8.96 -7.96
C CYS A 257 -16.79 -9.16 -8.16
N SER A 258 -17.60 -8.50 -7.36
CA SER A 258 -19.03 -8.40 -7.62
C SER A 258 -19.47 -6.94 -7.62
N THR A 259 -20.30 -6.59 -8.60
CA THR A 259 -21.00 -5.31 -8.69
C THR A 259 -22.49 -5.46 -8.40
N GLN A 260 -22.89 -6.63 -7.91
CA GLN A 260 -24.24 -6.89 -7.37
C GLN A 260 -24.38 -6.28 -5.97
N GLU A 261 -25.61 -6.15 -5.49
CA GLU A 261 -25.86 -5.77 -4.11
C GLU A 261 -25.16 -6.73 -3.13
N LEU A 262 -24.47 -6.19 -2.13
CA LEU A 262 -23.82 -7.03 -1.11
C LEU A 262 -24.85 -7.53 -0.09
N ASN A 263 -25.22 -8.80 -0.24
CA ASN A 263 -26.08 -9.55 0.66
C ASN A 263 -25.58 -11.00 0.79
N ALA A 264 -26.18 -11.80 1.65
CA ALA A 264 -25.78 -13.18 1.93
C ALA A 264 -25.82 -14.07 0.68
N ALA A 265 -26.82 -13.92 -0.19
CA ALA A 265 -26.97 -14.73 -1.40
C ALA A 265 -25.88 -14.42 -2.42
N ASN A 266 -25.61 -13.14 -2.68
CA ASN A 266 -24.59 -12.73 -3.63
C ASN A 266 -23.16 -13.01 -3.10
N PHE A 267 -22.95 -12.91 -1.77
CA PHE A 267 -21.70 -13.35 -1.15
C PHE A 267 -21.49 -14.86 -1.32
N ALA A 268 -22.53 -15.67 -1.10
CA ALA A 268 -22.49 -17.11 -1.34
C ALA A 268 -22.12 -17.42 -2.80
N ALA A 269 -22.73 -16.75 -3.76
CA ALA A 269 -22.43 -16.93 -5.19
C ALA A 269 -20.98 -16.55 -5.53
N ALA A 270 -20.45 -15.48 -4.93
CA ALA A 270 -19.05 -15.09 -5.13
C ALA A 270 -18.08 -16.13 -4.55
N LEU A 271 -18.38 -16.67 -3.38
CA LEU A 271 -17.59 -17.71 -2.74
C LEU A 271 -17.65 -19.03 -3.54
N GLU A 272 -18.83 -19.44 -4.01
CA GLU A 272 -19.04 -20.61 -4.86
C GLU A 272 -18.26 -20.48 -6.18
N ALA A 273 -18.30 -19.32 -6.83
CA ALA A 273 -17.51 -19.04 -8.02
C ALA A 273 -16.02 -19.27 -7.77
N MET A 274 -15.46 -18.70 -6.69
CA MET A 274 -14.06 -18.89 -6.31
C MET A 274 -13.73 -20.36 -6.03
N GLN A 275 -14.59 -21.08 -5.34
CA GLN A 275 -14.40 -22.50 -4.99
C GLN A 275 -14.44 -23.42 -6.22
N SER A 276 -15.14 -23.01 -7.27
CA SER A 276 -15.25 -23.75 -8.53
C SER A 276 -14.06 -23.57 -9.46
N PHE A 277 -13.16 -22.59 -9.21
CA PHE A 277 -12.06 -22.28 -10.12
C PHE A 277 -11.06 -23.44 -10.25
N ARG A 278 -10.61 -23.63 -11.48
CA ARG A 278 -9.69 -24.67 -11.89
C ARG A 278 -8.45 -24.06 -12.54
N ALA A 279 -7.35 -24.77 -12.42
CA ALA A 279 -6.17 -24.53 -13.23
C ALA A 279 -6.31 -25.18 -14.61
N ASP A 280 -5.46 -24.81 -15.54
CA ASP A 280 -5.31 -25.54 -16.80
C ASP A 280 -5.17 -27.04 -16.57
N GLY A 281 -5.84 -27.83 -17.41
CA GLY A 281 -5.97 -29.25 -17.23
C GLY A 281 -7.05 -29.67 -16.23
N GLY A 282 -8.00 -28.77 -15.89
CA GLY A 282 -9.22 -29.07 -15.14
C GLY A 282 -9.03 -29.32 -13.63
N ARG A 283 -7.85 -29.11 -13.08
CA ARG A 283 -7.57 -29.36 -11.65
C ARG A 283 -8.23 -28.30 -10.76
N PRO A 284 -9.08 -28.69 -9.77
CA PRO A 284 -9.61 -27.78 -8.79
C PRO A 284 -8.48 -27.07 -8.01
N LEU A 285 -8.63 -25.75 -7.78
CA LEU A 285 -7.63 -24.95 -7.08
C LEU A 285 -7.80 -24.98 -5.57
N GLY A 286 -9.00 -25.27 -5.05
CA GLY A 286 -9.29 -25.28 -3.61
C GLY A 286 -9.14 -23.92 -2.98
N LEU A 287 -9.67 -22.87 -3.66
CA LEU A 287 -9.69 -21.49 -3.18
C LEU A 287 -10.99 -21.21 -2.42
N GLY A 288 -11.00 -20.18 -1.55
CA GLY A 288 -12.20 -19.76 -0.83
C GLY A 288 -12.64 -20.70 0.30
N PHE A 289 -11.77 -21.61 0.77
CA PHE A 289 -12.06 -22.52 1.88
C PHE A 289 -11.38 -22.12 3.20
N GLY A 290 -10.65 -21.02 3.19
CA GLY A 290 -9.80 -20.64 4.33
C GLY A 290 -10.56 -20.00 5.51
N GLY A 291 -11.87 -19.74 5.41
CA GLY A 291 -12.61 -19.00 6.42
C GLY A 291 -11.91 -17.66 6.74
N GLU A 292 -11.96 -17.23 8.00
CA GLU A 292 -11.27 -15.99 8.44
C GLU A 292 -9.74 -16.02 8.22
N ALA A 293 -9.11 -17.17 8.21
CA ALA A 293 -7.65 -17.27 8.08
C ALA A 293 -7.17 -17.08 6.64
N GLY A 294 -8.03 -17.26 5.64
CA GLY A 294 -7.60 -17.32 4.25
C GLY A 294 -8.51 -16.66 3.24
N THR A 295 -9.73 -16.31 3.62
CA THR A 295 -10.69 -15.61 2.76
C THR A 295 -10.93 -14.20 3.27
N MET A 296 -10.90 -13.20 2.41
CA MET A 296 -11.15 -11.81 2.78
C MET A 296 -12.31 -11.23 1.96
N LEU A 297 -13.22 -10.54 2.65
CA LEU A 297 -14.24 -9.68 2.05
C LEU A 297 -13.74 -8.23 2.11
N VAL A 298 -13.39 -7.66 0.97
CA VAL A 298 -12.84 -6.31 0.85
C VAL A 298 -13.91 -5.38 0.29
N VAL A 299 -14.20 -4.31 1.01
CA VAL A 299 -15.28 -3.39 0.66
C VAL A 299 -14.90 -1.92 0.85
N PRO A 300 -15.51 -1.00 0.10
CA PRO A 300 -15.44 0.43 0.40
C PRO A 300 -16.24 0.75 1.66
N PRO A 301 -16.03 1.92 2.30
CA PRO A 301 -16.75 2.34 3.50
C PRO A 301 -18.28 2.37 3.33
N SER A 302 -18.79 2.67 2.13
CA SER A 302 -20.22 2.69 1.81
C SER A 302 -20.91 1.33 2.01
N LEU A 303 -20.18 0.23 1.81
CA LEU A 303 -20.70 -1.14 1.98
C LEU A 303 -20.35 -1.77 3.34
N GLN A 304 -19.68 -1.04 4.25
CA GLN A 304 -19.25 -1.58 5.54
C GLN A 304 -20.40 -2.18 6.35
N SER A 305 -21.56 -1.52 6.38
CA SER A 305 -22.71 -2.00 7.14
C SER A 305 -23.27 -3.30 6.56
N ALA A 306 -23.38 -3.40 5.23
CA ALA A 306 -23.82 -4.61 4.56
C ALA A 306 -22.82 -5.76 4.77
N ALA A 307 -21.53 -5.49 4.63
CA ALA A 307 -20.47 -6.48 4.84
C ALA A 307 -20.45 -7.04 6.27
N ARG A 308 -20.64 -6.18 7.29
CA ARG A 308 -20.72 -6.63 8.69
C ARG A 308 -21.91 -7.54 8.92
N ARG A 309 -23.06 -7.27 8.30
CA ARG A 309 -24.23 -8.16 8.40
C ARG A 309 -23.94 -9.54 7.80
N VAL A 310 -23.21 -9.60 6.69
CA VAL A 310 -22.89 -10.87 6.01
C VAL A 310 -21.88 -11.69 6.80
N VAL A 311 -20.73 -11.14 7.20
CA VAL A 311 -19.62 -11.96 7.73
C VAL A 311 -19.31 -11.76 9.20
N SER A 312 -19.85 -10.72 9.87
CA SER A 312 -19.50 -10.41 11.27
C SER A 312 -20.67 -10.50 12.24
N ALA A 313 -21.93 -10.55 11.78
CA ALA A 313 -23.09 -10.72 12.63
C ALA A 313 -23.32 -12.22 12.88
N GLU A 314 -23.55 -12.62 14.12
CA GLU A 314 -23.87 -14.00 14.49
C GLU A 314 -25.30 -14.40 14.12
N GLN A 315 -26.19 -13.42 14.04
CA GLN A 315 -27.61 -13.62 13.72
C GLN A 315 -28.00 -12.84 12.46
N ASP A 316 -28.87 -13.44 11.68
CA ASP A 316 -29.54 -12.77 10.56
C ASP A 316 -30.56 -11.73 11.07
N PRO A 317 -30.97 -10.76 10.23
CA PRO A 317 -31.98 -9.76 10.61
C PRO A 317 -33.31 -10.36 11.08
N ASP A 318 -33.63 -11.57 10.64
CA ASP A 318 -34.84 -12.32 10.98
C ASP A 318 -34.69 -13.14 12.28
N GLY A 319 -33.55 -13.04 13.00
CA GLY A 319 -33.24 -13.73 14.23
C GLY A 319 -32.76 -15.17 14.09
N GLY A 320 -32.54 -15.66 12.88
CA GLY A 320 -31.89 -16.94 12.60
C GLY A 320 -30.38 -16.88 12.80
N SER A 321 -29.71 -18.03 12.84
CA SER A 321 -28.24 -18.08 12.84
C SER A 321 -27.70 -17.72 11.47
N ASN A 322 -26.74 -16.78 11.44
CA ASN A 322 -26.04 -16.43 10.19
C ASN A 322 -25.02 -17.53 9.83
N ILE A 323 -25.30 -18.23 8.75
CA ILE A 323 -24.44 -19.32 8.26
C ILE A 323 -23.10 -18.84 7.67
N TRP A 324 -22.98 -17.53 7.37
CA TRP A 324 -21.77 -16.90 6.82
C TRP A 324 -20.93 -16.19 7.89
N TYR A 325 -21.33 -16.28 9.16
CA TYR A 325 -20.55 -15.75 10.27
C TYR A 325 -19.13 -16.34 10.24
N SER A 326 -18.09 -15.48 10.29
CA SER A 326 -16.67 -15.87 10.20
C SER A 326 -16.26 -16.62 8.92
N ALA A 327 -17.07 -16.55 7.85
CA ALA A 327 -16.69 -17.15 6.56
C ALA A 327 -15.57 -16.40 5.84
N ALA A 328 -15.35 -15.14 6.17
CA ALA A 328 -14.27 -14.32 5.64
C ALA A 328 -13.88 -13.21 6.64
N THR A 329 -12.63 -12.79 6.62
CA THR A 329 -12.18 -11.58 7.32
C THR A 329 -12.67 -10.34 6.58
N LEU A 330 -13.36 -9.44 7.27
CA LEU A 330 -13.77 -8.16 6.70
C LEU A 330 -12.59 -7.17 6.67
N LEU A 331 -12.37 -6.59 5.50
CA LEU A 331 -11.43 -5.50 5.28
C LEU A 331 -12.17 -4.31 4.65
N VAL A 332 -12.29 -3.22 5.41
CA VAL A 332 -12.86 -1.96 4.90
C VAL A 332 -11.71 -1.03 4.54
N SER A 333 -11.67 -0.58 3.30
CA SER A 333 -10.61 0.31 2.82
C SER A 333 -11.15 1.62 2.26
N HIS A 334 -10.62 2.74 2.76
CA HIS A 334 -10.92 4.07 2.24
C HIS A 334 -10.32 4.32 0.85
N TRP A 335 -9.34 3.54 0.43
CA TRP A 335 -8.74 3.62 -0.91
C TRP A 335 -9.69 3.18 -2.03
N LEU A 336 -10.83 2.57 -1.68
CA LEU A 336 -11.86 2.12 -2.61
C LEU A 336 -13.02 3.13 -2.81
N ILE A 337 -12.86 4.35 -2.30
CA ILE A 337 -13.84 5.44 -2.48
C ILE A 337 -13.84 5.92 -3.94
#